data_ed9ffc8ffc9c0f69baf4e448dac13c30
#
_entry.id   ed9ffc8ffc9c0f69baf4e448dac13c30
#
_cell.length_a   1.000
_cell.length_b   1.000
_cell.length_c   1.000
_cell.angle_alpha   90.00
_cell.angle_beta   90.00
_cell.angle_gamma   90.00
#
_symmetry.space_group_name_H-M   'P 1'
#
loop_
_entity.id
_entity.type
_entity.pdbx_description
1 polymer ?
#
loop_
_entity_poly.entity_id
_entity_poly.type
_entity_poly.pdbx_seq_one_letter_code
_entity_poly.pdbx_strand_id
1 'polypeptide(L)'
;AYLRGLRALGVDRLSLGIQSLEDSELRLMGRTHTADEARHIILLSKKVGFTRLSCDLIYGYPTQTAASVEASLTELMALGPSHISIYGLSVEPGTVLSHNLRQGRWILPTDDETGNMYDLIMDRLVKGGYERYEISNFAKAGDKSRHNLVYWHYNPYLAFGAGATRFDGRTRENNPAYLAAYERGEAPEIECLSPAVQREEMIFMNLRTVRGLSLLDYEARFGRSFALDY
;
A
#
# COMPACT_ATOMS: atom_id res chain seq x y z
N ALA A 1 -11.31 -23.49 7.29
CA ALA A 1 -10.08 -24.29 7.52
C ALA A 1 -8.81 -23.45 7.34
N TYR A 2 -8.61 -22.83 6.15
CA TYR A 2 -7.37 -22.13 5.77
C TYR A 2 -6.90 -21.04 6.78
N LEU A 3 -7.77 -20.07 7.13
CA LEU A 3 -7.45 -19.02 8.10
C LEU A 3 -7.05 -19.54 9.48
N ARG A 4 -7.69 -20.63 9.94
CA ARG A 4 -7.30 -21.29 11.20
C ARG A 4 -5.91 -21.91 11.12
N GLY A 5 -5.58 -22.51 9.96
CA GLY A 5 -4.21 -23.02 9.71
C GLY A 5 -3.16 -21.92 9.78
N LEU A 6 -3.41 -20.77 9.14
CA LEU A 6 -2.50 -19.60 9.21
C LEU A 6 -2.30 -19.13 10.66
N ARG A 7 -3.39 -19.03 11.46
CA ARG A 7 -3.29 -18.67 12.88
C ARG A 7 -2.46 -19.67 13.67
N ALA A 8 -2.67 -20.98 13.45
CA ALA A 8 -1.91 -22.03 14.12
C ALA A 8 -0.40 -21.99 13.78
N LEU A 9 -0.05 -21.51 12.59
CA LEU A 9 1.33 -21.28 12.17
C LEU A 9 1.94 -19.98 12.69
N GLY A 10 1.20 -19.18 13.48
CA GLY A 10 1.71 -17.94 14.06
C GLY A 10 1.47 -16.68 13.23
N VAL A 11 0.75 -16.77 12.12
CA VAL A 11 0.36 -15.56 11.35
C VAL A 11 -0.58 -14.71 12.19
N ASP A 12 -0.20 -13.48 12.51
CA ASP A 12 -0.95 -12.57 13.39
C ASP A 12 -1.61 -11.40 12.65
N ARG A 13 -1.19 -11.12 11.41
CA ARG A 13 -1.70 -10.03 10.57
C ARG A 13 -2.16 -10.56 9.21
N LEU A 14 -3.29 -10.05 8.73
CA LEU A 14 -3.76 -10.25 7.35
C LEU A 14 -3.91 -8.89 6.65
N SER A 15 -3.64 -8.86 5.35
CA SER A 15 -4.02 -7.76 4.45
C SER A 15 -4.95 -8.30 3.38
N LEU A 16 -6.09 -7.65 3.22
CA LEU A 16 -7.16 -8.06 2.32
C LEU A 16 -7.39 -6.97 1.26
N GLY A 17 -7.15 -7.31 0.01
CA GLY A 17 -7.40 -6.42 -1.12
C GLY A 17 -8.89 -6.32 -1.44
N ILE A 18 -9.63 -5.56 -0.67
CA ILE A 18 -11.09 -5.36 -0.82
C ILE A 18 -11.38 -4.50 -2.04
N GLN A 19 -10.64 -3.42 -2.24
CA GLN A 19 -10.66 -2.43 -3.31
C GLN A 19 -11.91 -1.55 -3.34
N SER A 20 -13.11 -2.10 -3.21
CA SER A 20 -14.40 -1.42 -3.09
C SER A 20 -15.41 -2.33 -2.39
N LEU A 21 -16.49 -1.79 -1.86
CA LEU A 21 -17.67 -2.54 -1.36
C LEU A 21 -18.90 -2.35 -2.29
N GLU A 22 -18.66 -1.91 -3.54
CA GLU A 22 -19.64 -1.79 -4.60
C GLU A 22 -19.34 -2.79 -5.72
N ASP A 23 -20.26 -3.71 -6.00
CA ASP A 23 -20.09 -4.76 -7.02
C ASP A 23 -19.85 -4.22 -8.43
N SER A 24 -20.45 -3.08 -8.75
CA SER A 24 -20.25 -2.41 -10.05
C SER A 24 -18.81 -1.95 -10.23
N GLU A 25 -18.19 -1.38 -9.18
CA GLU A 25 -16.79 -0.94 -9.17
C GLU A 25 -15.84 -2.14 -9.21
N LEU A 26 -16.10 -3.18 -8.40
CA LEU A 26 -15.31 -4.41 -8.40
C LEU A 26 -15.26 -5.08 -9.77
N ARG A 27 -16.40 -5.16 -10.47
CA ARG A 27 -16.45 -5.68 -11.84
C ARG A 27 -15.62 -4.86 -12.82
N LEU A 28 -15.69 -3.52 -12.75
CA LEU A 28 -14.86 -2.64 -13.59
C LEU A 28 -13.37 -2.80 -13.30
N MET A 29 -13.00 -3.01 -12.04
CA MET A 29 -11.62 -3.29 -11.62
C MET A 29 -11.16 -4.71 -12.01
N GLY A 30 -12.02 -5.53 -12.63
CA GLY A 30 -11.70 -6.91 -12.98
C GLY A 30 -11.55 -7.84 -11.79
N ARG A 31 -12.16 -7.49 -10.64
CA ARG A 31 -12.12 -8.34 -9.44
C ARG A 31 -13.08 -9.51 -9.58
N THR A 32 -12.64 -10.68 -9.11
CA THR A 32 -13.42 -11.91 -9.15
C THR A 32 -14.33 -12.12 -7.96
N HIS A 33 -14.08 -11.37 -6.87
CA HIS A 33 -14.90 -11.41 -5.65
C HIS A 33 -15.98 -10.33 -5.68
N THR A 34 -17.04 -10.56 -4.91
CA THR A 34 -18.13 -9.63 -4.68
C THR A 34 -17.94 -8.83 -3.37
N ALA A 35 -18.70 -7.76 -3.22
CA ALA A 35 -18.74 -6.98 -1.97
C ALA A 35 -19.17 -7.85 -0.77
N ASP A 36 -20.13 -8.78 -0.96
CA ASP A 36 -20.55 -9.71 0.09
C ASP A 36 -19.45 -10.68 0.50
N GLU A 37 -18.67 -11.19 -0.45
CA GLU A 37 -17.50 -12.03 -0.14
C GLU A 37 -16.42 -11.23 0.59
N ALA A 38 -16.22 -9.96 0.24
CA ALA A 38 -15.32 -9.06 0.96
C ALA A 38 -15.77 -8.85 2.41
N ARG A 39 -17.05 -8.57 2.65
CA ARG A 39 -17.66 -8.49 4.00
C ARG A 39 -17.45 -9.78 4.78
N HIS A 40 -17.78 -10.90 4.14
CA HIS A 40 -17.68 -12.22 4.74
C HIS A 40 -16.25 -12.54 5.19
N ILE A 41 -15.24 -12.31 4.34
CA ILE A 41 -13.84 -12.64 4.69
C ILE A 41 -13.32 -11.76 5.83
N ILE A 42 -13.71 -10.48 5.91
CA ILE A 42 -13.36 -9.59 7.02
C ILE A 42 -13.93 -10.14 8.34
N LEU A 43 -15.23 -10.43 8.38
CA LEU A 43 -15.90 -10.95 9.57
C LEU A 43 -15.37 -12.33 9.97
N LEU A 44 -15.13 -13.21 9.00
CA LEU A 44 -14.54 -14.53 9.23
C LEU A 44 -13.12 -14.43 9.81
N SER A 45 -12.30 -13.52 9.29
CA SER A 45 -10.95 -13.30 9.80
C SER A 45 -10.97 -12.88 11.27
N LYS A 46 -11.85 -11.95 11.64
CA LYS A 46 -12.05 -11.52 13.03
C LYS A 46 -12.55 -12.68 13.90
N LYS A 47 -13.54 -13.48 13.42
CA LYS A 47 -14.06 -14.64 14.13
C LYS A 47 -13.00 -15.72 14.39
N VAL A 48 -12.02 -15.85 13.50
CA VAL A 48 -10.88 -16.79 13.65
C VAL A 48 -9.82 -16.26 14.60
N GLY A 49 -9.89 -14.96 14.99
CA GLY A 49 -8.99 -14.37 15.98
C GLY A 49 -7.86 -13.52 15.37
N PHE A 50 -7.97 -13.09 14.12
CA PHE A 50 -7.09 -12.06 13.59
C PHE A 50 -7.52 -10.69 14.12
N THR A 51 -6.71 -10.09 14.96
CA THR A 51 -6.94 -8.74 15.51
C THR A 51 -6.26 -7.67 14.65
N ARG A 52 -5.17 -8.01 13.98
CA ARG A 52 -4.42 -7.12 13.08
C ARG A 52 -4.84 -7.36 11.64
N LEU A 53 -5.88 -6.64 11.22
CA LEU A 53 -6.49 -6.79 9.91
C LEU A 53 -6.34 -5.49 9.11
N SER A 54 -5.69 -5.58 7.95
CA SER A 54 -5.60 -4.52 6.95
C SER A 54 -6.60 -4.77 5.84
N CYS A 55 -7.27 -3.71 5.40
CA CYS A 55 -8.14 -3.73 4.23
C CYS A 55 -7.73 -2.60 3.28
N ASP A 56 -7.63 -2.91 2.00
CA ASP A 56 -7.18 -1.97 0.99
C ASP A 56 -8.37 -1.50 0.15
N LEU A 57 -8.49 -0.19 -0.08
CA LEU A 57 -9.45 0.44 -0.98
C LEU A 57 -8.72 1.22 -2.07
N ILE A 58 -9.36 1.33 -3.24
CA ILE A 58 -8.91 2.17 -4.36
C ILE A 58 -9.93 3.29 -4.58
N TYR A 59 -9.46 4.52 -4.76
CA TYR A 59 -10.30 5.66 -5.15
C TYR A 59 -9.80 6.28 -6.45
N GLY A 60 -10.67 7.05 -7.12
CA GLY A 60 -10.36 7.66 -8.40
C GLY A 60 -10.56 6.74 -9.62
N TYR A 61 -11.22 5.59 -9.44
CA TYR A 61 -11.54 4.68 -10.55
C TYR A 61 -12.69 5.25 -11.41
N PRO A 62 -12.77 4.94 -12.73
CA PRO A 62 -13.92 5.32 -13.55
C PRO A 62 -15.24 5.00 -12.87
N THR A 63 -16.21 5.90 -12.97
CA THR A 63 -17.54 5.82 -12.33
C THR A 63 -17.59 6.06 -10.82
N GLN A 64 -16.47 6.09 -10.12
CA GLN A 64 -16.49 6.44 -8.70
C GLN A 64 -16.86 7.91 -8.48
N THR A 65 -17.58 8.14 -7.41
CA THR A 65 -17.94 9.45 -6.89
C THR A 65 -17.54 9.59 -5.44
N ALA A 66 -17.46 10.80 -4.92
CA ALA A 66 -17.23 11.01 -3.49
C ALA A 66 -18.26 10.25 -2.63
N ALA A 67 -19.51 10.17 -3.08
CA ALA A 67 -20.56 9.45 -2.36
C ALA A 67 -20.35 7.93 -2.35
N SER A 68 -19.94 7.30 -3.47
CA SER A 68 -19.68 5.86 -3.51
C SER A 68 -18.44 5.47 -2.69
N VAL A 69 -17.40 6.30 -2.72
CA VAL A 69 -16.20 6.13 -1.89
C VAL A 69 -16.57 6.28 -0.40
N GLU A 70 -17.37 7.28 -0.03
CA GLU A 70 -17.84 7.49 1.33
C GLU A 70 -18.68 6.30 1.84
N ALA A 71 -19.55 5.74 1.02
CA ALA A 71 -20.36 4.59 1.37
C ALA A 71 -19.48 3.37 1.67
N SER A 72 -18.57 3.02 0.75
CA SER A 72 -17.61 1.92 0.95
C SER A 72 -16.72 2.12 2.17
N LEU A 73 -16.22 3.34 2.39
CA LEU A 73 -15.37 3.66 3.53
C LEU A 73 -16.11 3.56 4.86
N THR A 74 -17.34 4.10 4.91
CA THR A 74 -18.19 4.07 6.12
C THR A 74 -18.50 2.63 6.52
N GLU A 75 -18.86 1.82 5.57
CA GLU A 75 -19.13 0.40 5.81
C GLU A 75 -17.86 -0.35 6.23
N LEU A 76 -16.74 -0.12 5.54
CA LEU A 76 -15.47 -0.75 5.92
C LEU A 76 -15.06 -0.39 7.35
N MET A 77 -15.22 0.88 7.75
CA MET A 77 -14.94 1.33 9.12
C MET A 77 -15.85 0.64 10.14
N ALA A 78 -17.14 0.42 9.80
CA ALA A 78 -18.08 -0.32 10.65
C ALA A 78 -17.68 -1.80 10.81
N LEU A 79 -17.11 -2.41 9.76
CA LEU A 79 -16.51 -3.76 9.85
C LEU A 79 -15.27 -3.80 10.75
N GLY A 80 -14.65 -2.65 11.03
CA GLY A 80 -13.66 -2.43 12.07
C GLY A 80 -12.31 -3.13 11.84
N PRO A 81 -11.66 -3.02 10.67
CA PRO A 81 -10.27 -3.41 10.51
C PRO A 81 -9.39 -2.53 11.41
N SER A 82 -8.21 -3.01 11.78
CA SER A 82 -7.26 -2.22 12.56
C SER A 82 -6.36 -1.31 11.71
N HIS A 83 -6.36 -1.56 10.40
CA HIS A 83 -5.56 -0.83 9.43
C HIS A 83 -6.34 -0.71 8.11
N ILE A 84 -6.23 0.44 7.45
CA ILE A 84 -6.84 0.70 6.14
C ILE A 84 -5.78 1.33 5.24
N SER A 85 -5.62 0.75 4.04
CA SER A 85 -4.80 1.31 2.99
C SER A 85 -5.72 1.94 1.94
N ILE A 86 -5.43 3.18 1.54
CA ILE A 86 -6.20 3.91 0.54
C ILE A 86 -5.27 4.28 -0.60
N TYR A 87 -5.52 3.71 -1.76
CA TYR A 87 -4.70 3.94 -2.94
C TYR A 87 -5.44 4.76 -3.97
N GLY A 88 -4.86 5.91 -4.34
CA GLY A 88 -5.27 6.62 -5.55
C GLY A 88 -4.96 5.77 -6.78
N LEU A 89 -5.88 5.75 -7.73
CA LEU A 89 -5.70 4.99 -8.96
C LEU A 89 -4.48 5.50 -9.74
N SER A 90 -3.59 4.59 -10.11
CA SER A 90 -2.53 4.82 -11.09
C SER A 90 -2.84 4.07 -12.38
N VAL A 91 -2.72 4.76 -13.51
CA VAL A 91 -2.99 4.17 -14.84
C VAL A 91 -1.69 3.63 -15.43
N GLU A 92 -1.48 2.33 -15.27
CA GLU A 92 -0.28 1.68 -15.79
C GLU A 92 -0.43 1.33 -17.28
N PRO A 93 0.58 1.62 -18.11
CA PRO A 93 0.59 1.22 -19.52
C PRO A 93 0.39 -0.28 -19.71
N GLY A 94 -0.31 -0.66 -20.79
CA GLY A 94 -0.54 -2.07 -21.13
C GLY A 94 -1.68 -2.74 -20.35
N THR A 95 -2.33 -2.05 -19.40
CA THR A 95 -3.49 -2.57 -18.67
C THR A 95 -4.79 -2.41 -19.46
N VAL A 96 -5.81 -3.22 -19.12
CA VAL A 96 -7.18 -3.09 -19.67
C VAL A 96 -7.74 -1.69 -19.40
N LEU A 97 -7.48 -1.13 -18.22
CA LEU A 97 -7.85 0.23 -17.87
C LEU A 97 -7.24 1.25 -18.86
N SER A 98 -5.92 1.23 -19.03
CA SER A 98 -5.22 2.11 -19.96
C SER A 98 -5.74 1.98 -21.40
N HIS A 99 -6.08 0.76 -21.85
CA HIS A 99 -6.68 0.53 -23.17
C HIS A 99 -8.05 1.19 -23.29
N ASN A 100 -8.96 0.97 -22.33
CA ASN A 100 -10.32 1.50 -22.38
C ASN A 100 -10.36 3.03 -22.27
N LEU A 101 -9.47 3.63 -21.49
CA LEU A 101 -9.31 5.09 -21.41
C LEU A 101 -8.87 5.67 -22.77
N ARG A 102 -7.88 5.08 -23.43
CA ARG A 102 -7.42 5.51 -24.77
C ARG A 102 -8.49 5.37 -25.85
N GLN A 103 -9.40 4.42 -25.70
CA GLN A 103 -10.55 4.23 -26.60
C GLN A 103 -11.73 5.15 -26.27
N GLY A 104 -11.63 5.97 -25.23
CA GLY A 104 -12.72 6.82 -24.76
C GLY A 104 -13.93 6.05 -24.20
N ARG A 105 -13.77 4.76 -23.89
CA ARG A 105 -14.83 3.92 -23.29
C ARG A 105 -15.05 4.23 -21.82
N TRP A 106 -13.99 4.63 -21.14
CA TRP A 106 -13.98 5.01 -19.74
C TRP A 106 -13.39 6.40 -19.59
N ILE A 107 -13.88 7.13 -18.60
CA ILE A 107 -13.44 8.47 -18.26
C ILE A 107 -13.06 8.44 -16.77
N LEU A 108 -11.89 8.94 -16.43
CA LEU A 108 -11.47 9.13 -15.04
C LEU A 108 -12.22 10.33 -14.43
N PRO A 109 -12.43 10.31 -13.11
CA PRO A 109 -12.74 11.53 -12.39
C PRO A 109 -11.67 12.59 -12.66
N THR A 110 -12.06 13.85 -12.64
CA THR A 110 -11.13 14.98 -12.73
C THR A 110 -10.17 15.01 -11.52
N ASP A 111 -9.09 15.78 -11.64
CA ASP A 111 -8.15 15.96 -10.53
C ASP A 111 -8.85 16.57 -9.30
N ASP A 112 -9.78 17.52 -9.51
CA ASP A 112 -10.58 18.13 -8.45
C ASP A 112 -11.51 17.11 -7.78
N GLU A 113 -12.19 16.26 -8.56
CA GLU A 113 -13.05 15.20 -8.02
C GLU A 113 -12.21 14.17 -7.23
N THR A 114 -11.06 13.80 -7.76
CA THR A 114 -10.12 12.87 -7.08
C THR A 114 -9.56 13.49 -5.80
N GLY A 115 -9.23 14.78 -5.83
CA GLY A 115 -8.80 15.54 -4.65
C GLY A 115 -9.89 15.59 -3.57
N ASN A 116 -11.13 15.88 -3.97
CA ASN A 116 -12.29 15.88 -3.07
C ASN A 116 -12.54 14.49 -2.43
N MET A 117 -12.37 13.40 -3.20
CA MET A 117 -12.44 12.04 -2.64
C MET A 117 -11.35 11.81 -1.59
N TYR A 118 -10.11 12.25 -1.85
CA TYR A 118 -9.02 12.12 -0.91
C TYR A 118 -9.26 12.90 0.39
N ASP A 119 -9.69 14.15 0.29
CA ASP A 119 -9.98 14.99 1.46
C ASP A 119 -11.11 14.40 2.31
N LEU A 120 -12.15 13.88 1.67
CA LEU A 120 -13.25 13.18 2.33
C LEU A 120 -12.72 11.93 3.08
N ILE A 121 -11.90 11.10 2.43
CA ILE A 121 -11.30 9.91 3.03
C ILE A 121 -10.48 10.29 4.27
N MET A 122 -9.63 11.32 4.14
CA MET A 122 -8.79 11.82 5.23
C MET A 122 -9.63 12.23 6.44
N ASP A 123 -10.66 13.03 6.20
CA ASP A 123 -11.54 13.52 7.28
C ASP A 123 -12.27 12.36 7.97
N ARG A 124 -12.82 11.43 7.19
CA ARG A 124 -13.57 10.29 7.71
C ARG A 124 -12.72 9.33 8.52
N LEU A 125 -11.53 8.98 8.04
CA LEU A 125 -10.63 8.06 8.75
C LEU A 125 -10.13 8.66 10.07
N VAL A 126 -9.74 9.93 10.07
CA VAL A 126 -9.30 10.62 11.29
C VAL A 126 -10.45 10.69 12.31
N LYS A 127 -11.67 11.09 11.89
CA LYS A 127 -12.85 11.08 12.75
C LYS A 127 -13.23 9.68 13.25
N GLY A 128 -12.92 8.65 12.46
CA GLY A 128 -13.11 7.23 12.82
C GLY A 128 -12.04 6.65 13.74
N GLY A 129 -11.09 7.47 14.21
CA GLY A 129 -10.04 7.06 15.14
C GLY A 129 -8.87 6.32 14.49
N TYR A 130 -8.67 6.50 13.19
CA TYR A 130 -7.47 6.04 12.51
C TYR A 130 -6.43 7.17 12.41
N GLU A 131 -5.18 6.86 12.69
CA GLU A 131 -4.05 7.76 12.52
C GLU A 131 -3.44 7.54 11.13
N ARG A 132 -3.34 8.61 10.34
CA ARG A 132 -2.48 8.56 9.15
C ARG A 132 -1.03 8.49 9.61
N TYR A 133 -0.25 7.57 9.09
CA TYR A 133 1.18 7.48 9.41
C TYR A 133 2.09 7.62 8.17
N GLU A 134 1.51 7.47 6.98
CA GLU A 134 2.14 7.80 5.70
C GLU A 134 1.05 8.13 4.65
N ILE A 135 1.42 8.38 3.40
CA ILE A 135 0.52 8.94 2.38
C ILE A 135 -0.77 8.14 2.21
N SER A 136 -0.67 6.80 2.14
CA SER A 136 -1.79 5.92 1.77
C SER A 136 -2.30 5.07 2.94
N ASN A 137 -1.61 5.04 4.08
CA ASN A 137 -1.92 4.08 5.13
C ASN A 137 -2.34 4.72 6.45
N PHE A 138 -3.40 4.15 7.01
CA PHE A 138 -4.06 4.58 8.23
C PHE A 138 -4.18 3.40 9.19
N ALA A 139 -3.95 3.60 10.47
CA ALA A 139 -4.01 2.54 11.46
C ALA A 139 -4.60 3.03 12.77
N LYS A 140 -5.25 2.13 13.49
CA LYS A 140 -5.53 2.32 14.92
C LYS A 140 -4.22 2.30 15.69
N ALA A 141 -4.21 2.89 16.89
CA ALA A 141 -3.02 2.96 17.73
C ALA A 141 -2.36 1.56 17.90
N GLY A 142 -1.07 1.47 17.61
CA GLY A 142 -0.28 0.24 17.71
C GLY A 142 -0.30 -0.68 16.49
N ASP A 143 -1.15 -0.42 15.47
CA ASP A 143 -1.35 -1.32 14.32
C ASP A 143 -0.73 -0.84 13.00
N LYS A 144 0.16 0.16 13.05
CA LYS A 144 0.94 0.59 11.88
C LYS A 144 1.70 -0.60 11.27
N SER A 145 1.77 -0.66 9.95
CA SER A 145 2.53 -1.72 9.25
C SER A 145 4.03 -1.52 9.46
N ARG A 146 4.63 -2.31 10.35
CA ARG A 146 6.08 -2.27 10.57
C ARG A 146 6.87 -2.59 9.30
N HIS A 147 6.35 -3.49 8.46
CA HIS A 147 6.96 -3.84 7.18
C HIS A 147 7.03 -2.63 6.23
N ASN A 148 5.91 -1.89 6.06
CA ASN A 148 5.90 -0.69 5.23
C ASN A 148 6.85 0.40 5.78
N LEU A 149 6.90 0.56 7.11
CA LEU A 149 7.80 1.52 7.74
C LEU A 149 9.28 1.20 7.53
N VAL A 150 9.67 -0.07 7.31
CA VAL A 150 11.06 -0.43 6.95
C VAL A 150 11.46 0.30 5.66
N TYR A 151 10.61 0.28 4.65
CA TYR A 151 10.86 0.98 3.38
C TYR A 151 10.87 2.50 3.55
N TRP A 152 9.84 3.04 4.23
CA TRP A 152 9.71 4.49 4.40
C TRP A 152 10.81 5.11 5.26
N HIS A 153 11.38 4.37 6.20
CA HIS A 153 12.53 4.79 7.00
C HIS A 153 13.86 4.50 6.30
N TYR A 154 13.82 4.02 5.06
CA TYR A 154 15.00 3.70 4.27
C TYR A 154 15.93 2.69 4.95
N ASN A 155 15.35 1.71 5.64
CA ASN A 155 16.08 0.65 6.33
C ASN A 155 16.38 -0.53 5.41
N PRO A 156 17.47 -1.29 5.64
CA PRO A 156 17.74 -2.53 4.91
C PRO A 156 16.62 -3.56 5.06
N TYR A 157 16.42 -4.36 4.00
CA TYR A 157 15.46 -5.46 3.98
C TYR A 157 15.95 -6.60 3.08
N LEU A 158 15.49 -7.81 3.38
CA LEU A 158 15.74 -9.01 2.60
C LEU A 158 14.63 -9.23 1.58
N ALA A 159 14.96 -9.98 0.51
CA ALA A 159 14.01 -10.35 -0.53
C ALA A 159 14.05 -11.86 -0.79
N PHE A 160 12.88 -12.45 -0.98
CA PHE A 160 12.72 -13.86 -1.30
C PHE A 160 11.70 -14.01 -2.43
N GLY A 161 12.03 -14.82 -3.43
CA GLY A 161 11.17 -15.10 -4.57
C GLY A 161 11.55 -14.34 -5.84
N ALA A 162 10.95 -14.76 -6.96
CA ALA A 162 11.13 -14.13 -8.27
C ALA A 162 10.66 -12.67 -8.25
N GLY A 163 11.43 -11.78 -8.86
CA GLY A 163 11.14 -10.34 -8.96
C GLY A 163 11.25 -9.56 -7.64
N ALA A 164 11.66 -10.19 -6.54
CA ALA A 164 11.81 -9.51 -5.27
C ALA A 164 13.13 -8.73 -5.20
N THR A 165 13.10 -7.55 -4.60
CA THR A 165 14.27 -6.67 -4.43
C THR A 165 14.75 -6.67 -2.99
N ARG A 166 16.02 -6.99 -2.75
CA ARG A 166 16.73 -6.79 -1.50
C ARG A 166 17.40 -5.42 -1.49
N PHE A 167 17.50 -4.83 -0.31
CA PHE A 167 18.25 -3.61 -0.09
C PHE A 167 19.10 -3.72 1.19
N ASP A 168 20.40 -3.44 1.10
CA ASP A 168 21.32 -3.51 2.23
C ASP A 168 21.71 -2.14 2.80
N GLY A 169 21.16 -1.06 2.23
CA GLY A 169 21.49 0.31 2.57
C GLY A 169 22.37 1.02 1.54
N ARG A 170 22.95 0.30 0.60
CA ARG A 170 23.80 0.83 -0.50
C ARG A 170 23.51 0.19 -1.83
N THR A 171 23.10 -1.07 -1.80
CA THR A 171 22.96 -1.91 -2.98
C THR A 171 21.55 -2.46 -3.02
N ARG A 172 20.92 -2.42 -4.19
CA ARG A 172 19.72 -3.20 -4.50
C ARG A 172 20.11 -4.44 -5.28
N GLU A 173 19.54 -5.55 -4.89
CA GLU A 173 19.65 -6.82 -5.61
C GLU A 173 18.25 -7.24 -6.05
N ASN A 174 18.01 -7.24 -7.37
CA ASN A 174 16.74 -7.61 -7.98
C ASN A 174 16.80 -9.05 -8.44
N ASN A 175 16.05 -9.93 -7.81
CA ASN A 175 15.94 -11.32 -8.25
C ASN A 175 15.34 -11.38 -9.67
N PRO A 176 15.69 -12.40 -10.48
CA PRO A 176 15.10 -12.61 -11.78
C PRO A 176 13.56 -12.56 -11.72
N ALA A 177 12.94 -11.76 -12.61
CA ALA A 177 11.50 -11.54 -12.61
C ALA A 177 10.71 -12.80 -13.00
N TYR A 178 11.29 -13.66 -13.85
CA TYR A 178 10.65 -14.91 -14.29
C TYR A 178 10.95 -16.03 -13.30
N LEU A 179 9.90 -16.71 -12.84
CA LEU A 179 10.00 -17.81 -11.88
C LEU A 179 11.02 -18.87 -12.32
N ALA A 180 10.99 -19.30 -13.58
CA ALA A 180 11.91 -20.30 -14.10
C ALA A 180 13.39 -19.85 -14.06
N ALA A 181 13.68 -18.57 -14.24
CA ALA A 181 15.02 -18.02 -14.11
C ALA A 181 15.48 -18.01 -12.64
N TYR A 182 14.58 -17.61 -11.75
CA TYR A 182 14.83 -17.62 -10.31
C TYR A 182 15.07 -19.06 -9.80
N GLU A 183 14.27 -20.03 -10.21
CA GLU A 183 14.43 -21.45 -9.82
C GLU A 183 15.73 -22.07 -10.37
N ARG A 184 16.23 -21.63 -11.52
CA ARG A 184 17.56 -22.01 -12.03
C ARG A 184 18.72 -21.37 -11.29
N GLY A 185 18.46 -20.45 -10.36
CA GLY A 185 19.50 -19.74 -9.64
C GLY A 185 20.28 -18.71 -10.48
N GLU A 186 19.60 -18.12 -11.49
CA GLU A 186 20.21 -17.02 -12.24
C GLU A 186 20.54 -15.85 -11.30
N ALA A 187 21.68 -15.19 -11.57
CA ALA A 187 22.16 -14.11 -10.71
C ALA A 187 21.19 -12.94 -10.68
N PRO A 188 21.01 -12.30 -9.52
CA PRO A 188 20.23 -11.08 -9.43
C PRO A 188 20.92 -9.92 -10.18
N GLU A 189 20.13 -8.98 -10.64
CA GLU A 189 20.64 -7.69 -11.11
C GLU A 189 21.05 -6.85 -9.90
N ILE A 190 22.25 -6.28 -9.96
CA ILE A 190 22.83 -5.50 -8.85
C ILE A 190 22.93 -4.04 -9.25
N GLU A 191 22.28 -3.16 -8.48
CA GLU A 191 22.36 -1.72 -8.57
C GLU A 191 23.12 -1.15 -7.38
N CYS A 192 24.30 -0.58 -7.61
CA CYS A 192 25.08 0.11 -6.58
C CYS A 192 24.69 1.60 -6.56
N LEU A 193 24.05 2.05 -5.47
CA LEU A 193 23.60 3.42 -5.33
C LEU A 193 24.75 4.35 -4.96
N SER A 194 24.91 5.44 -5.69
CA SER A 194 25.87 6.50 -5.31
C SER A 194 25.43 7.16 -3.99
N PRO A 195 26.38 7.76 -3.23
CA PRO A 195 26.01 8.48 -2.00
C PRO A 195 24.99 9.59 -2.19
N ALA A 196 24.98 10.25 -3.36
CA ALA A 196 24.00 11.28 -3.70
C ALA A 196 22.60 10.66 -3.83
N VAL A 197 22.46 9.60 -4.62
CA VAL A 197 21.18 8.87 -4.78
C VAL A 197 20.66 8.34 -3.45
N GLN A 198 21.53 7.77 -2.61
CA GLN A 198 21.12 7.29 -1.29
C GLN A 198 20.52 8.41 -0.41
N ARG A 199 21.10 9.61 -0.45
CA ARG A 199 20.58 10.78 0.29
C ARG A 199 19.22 11.21 -0.23
N GLU A 200 19.10 11.38 -1.55
CA GLU A 200 17.85 11.77 -2.21
C GLU A 200 16.72 10.79 -1.93
N GLU A 201 17.01 9.49 -2.03
CA GLU A 201 16.03 8.45 -1.74
C GLU A 201 15.61 8.43 -0.28
N MET A 202 16.54 8.57 0.67
CA MET A 202 16.19 8.65 2.08
C MET A 202 15.25 9.84 2.35
N ILE A 203 15.55 11.02 1.77
CA ILE A 203 14.69 12.19 1.88
C ILE A 203 13.31 11.88 1.32
N PHE A 204 13.24 11.41 0.07
CA PHE A 204 11.99 11.09 -0.60
C PHE A 204 11.13 10.09 0.18
N MET A 205 11.74 8.99 0.63
CA MET A 205 11.02 7.95 1.40
C MET A 205 10.51 8.47 2.73
N ASN A 206 11.34 9.20 3.47
CA ASN A 206 10.95 9.71 4.79
C ASN A 206 9.87 10.80 4.70
N LEU A 207 9.90 11.67 3.68
CA LEU A 207 8.87 12.70 3.46
C LEU A 207 7.49 12.13 3.13
N ARG A 208 7.39 10.85 2.77
CA ARG A 208 6.11 10.15 2.61
C ARG A 208 5.43 9.84 3.95
N THR A 209 6.16 9.89 5.06
CA THR A 209 5.62 9.63 6.40
C THR A 209 5.24 10.92 7.12
N VAL A 210 4.30 10.83 8.06
CA VAL A 210 3.94 11.96 8.93
C VAL A 210 5.10 12.38 9.85
N ARG A 211 6.02 11.45 10.13
CA ARG A 211 7.25 11.73 10.89
C ARG A 211 8.18 12.68 10.13
N GLY A 212 8.19 12.58 8.80
CA GLY A 212 9.16 13.29 7.95
C GLY A 212 10.59 12.77 8.10
N LEU A 213 11.55 13.56 7.61
CA LEU A 213 12.98 13.26 7.70
C LEU A 213 13.53 13.59 9.10
N SER A 214 14.14 12.61 9.72
CA SER A 214 14.95 12.82 10.94
C SER A 214 16.36 13.31 10.56
N LEU A 215 16.68 14.54 10.89
CA LEU A 215 18.02 15.09 10.63
C LEU A 215 19.12 14.34 11.38
N LEU A 216 18.81 13.84 12.58
CA LEU A 216 19.73 13.01 13.36
C LEU A 216 20.00 11.65 12.67
N ASP A 217 18.97 11.00 12.14
CA ASP A 217 19.12 9.74 11.40
C ASP A 217 19.90 9.96 10.09
N TYR A 218 19.68 11.11 9.44
CA TYR A 218 20.42 11.52 8.25
C TYR A 218 21.90 11.69 8.54
N GLU A 219 22.24 12.46 9.57
CA GLU A 219 23.63 12.71 9.98
C GLU A 219 24.33 11.44 10.44
N ALA A 220 23.64 10.61 11.23
CA ALA A 220 24.16 9.30 11.66
C ALA A 220 24.48 8.37 10.48
N ARG A 221 23.66 8.42 9.41
CA ARG A 221 23.82 7.57 8.24
C ARG A 221 24.91 8.05 7.29
N PHE A 222 25.02 9.35 7.04
CA PHE A 222 25.89 9.92 6.03
C PHE A 222 27.13 10.60 6.58
N GLY A 223 27.26 10.73 7.91
CA GLY A 223 28.40 11.35 8.59
C GLY A 223 28.52 12.85 8.35
N ARG A 224 27.44 13.50 7.93
CA ARG A 224 27.41 14.95 7.64
C ARG A 224 26.01 15.53 7.83
N SER A 225 25.96 16.80 8.21
CA SER A 225 24.70 17.51 8.43
C SER A 225 23.93 17.71 7.13
N PHE A 226 22.61 17.57 7.21
CA PHE A 226 21.68 17.86 6.10
C PHE A 226 21.89 19.28 5.53
N ALA A 227 22.08 20.29 6.40
CA ALA A 227 22.28 21.69 5.99
C ALA A 227 23.59 21.94 5.23
N LEU A 228 24.53 20.98 5.19
CA LEU A 228 25.74 21.05 4.37
C LEU A 228 25.55 20.38 2.99
N ASP A 229 24.50 19.59 2.84
CA ASP A 229 24.18 18.92 1.56
C ASP A 229 23.15 19.71 0.76
N TYR A 230 22.29 20.48 1.41
CA TYR A 230 21.15 21.25 0.88
C TYR A 230 21.03 22.62 1.55
#